data_2836c5460571da34f5de18a05b05d037
#
_entry.id   2836c5460571da34f5de18a05b05d037
#
_cell.length_a   1.000
_cell.length_b   1.000
_cell.length_c   1.000
_cell.angle_alpha   90.00
_cell.angle_beta   90.00
_cell.angle_gamma   90.00
#
_symmetry.space_group_name_H-M   'P 1'
#
loop_
_entity.id
_entity.type
_entity.pdbx_description
1 polymer ?
#
loop_
_entity_poly.entity_id
_entity_poly.type
_entity_poly.pdbx_seq_one_letter_code
_entity_poly.pdbx_strand_id
1 'polypeptide(L)'
;WVGKKIDDYRILNYSFFVVTLLFISSLFFSFINSVYFLAIGIFLMRLSGQGLMSHASTTTISRFFERSRGKALSTIWFGLSTAEFILPVLITYFFLIYSWRTVWQGIAILIILFLPFVILNTIKSINLDSREADPNPKNKKLKIKSWRRRDVLKDYRFYIVSLNMLAMPWMATGVFVYQSFISDSKMWAVYTIPKAFMVYSITSIATLFVSGFLVDKFTGRKLILYMNLPLLFAMLTLYYFNHEIFAYVFLGLIGVSN
;
A
#
# COMPACT_ATOMS: atom_id res chain seq x y z
N TRP A 1 -10.01 14.66 4.81
CA TRP A 1 -10.16 15.57 5.94
C TRP A 1 -9.16 15.21 7.06
N VAL A 2 -9.13 13.96 7.48
CA VAL A 2 -8.20 13.48 8.53
C VAL A 2 -6.74 13.56 8.07
N GLY A 3 -6.43 13.27 6.80
CA GLY A 3 -5.08 13.38 6.26
C GLY A 3 -4.49 14.80 6.30
N LYS A 4 -5.32 15.84 6.20
CA LYS A 4 -4.87 17.24 6.33
C LYS A 4 -4.39 17.57 7.76
N LYS A 5 -4.89 16.87 8.75
CA LYS A 5 -4.51 17.09 10.15
C LYS A 5 -3.04 16.79 10.45
N ILE A 6 -2.35 16.03 9.61
CA ILE A 6 -0.90 15.81 9.74
C ILE A 6 -0.11 17.14 9.63
N ASP A 7 -0.70 18.17 8.98
CA ASP A 7 -0.09 19.49 8.86
C ASP A 7 -0.25 20.33 10.13
N ASP A 8 -1.27 20.01 10.94
CA ASP A 8 -1.66 20.78 12.13
C ASP A 8 -1.13 20.16 13.45
N TYR A 9 -0.77 18.88 13.44
CA TYR A 9 -0.31 18.15 14.63
C TYR A 9 1.15 17.74 14.52
N ARG A 10 1.82 17.55 15.67
CA ARG A 10 3.14 16.92 15.72
C ARG A 10 3.08 15.51 15.14
N ILE A 11 4.06 15.14 14.34
CA ILE A 11 4.14 13.82 13.69
C ILE A 11 3.98 12.68 14.68
N LEU A 12 4.59 12.81 15.87
CA LEU A 12 4.47 11.81 16.94
C LEU A 12 3.02 11.57 17.34
N ASN A 13 2.28 12.64 17.67
CA ASN A 13 0.88 12.53 18.10
C ASN A 13 -0.02 11.98 17.01
N TYR A 14 0.21 12.41 15.76
CA TYR A 14 -0.52 11.89 14.62
C TYR A 14 -0.25 10.40 14.39
N SER A 15 1.01 9.97 14.51
CA SER A 15 1.39 8.55 14.35
C SER A 15 0.76 7.67 15.44
N PHE A 16 0.74 8.13 16.69
CA PHE A 16 0.05 7.42 17.77
C PHE A 16 -1.45 7.32 17.54
N PHE A 17 -2.09 8.40 17.08
CA PHE A 17 -3.51 8.37 16.70
C PHE A 17 -3.77 7.32 15.62
N VAL A 18 -2.95 7.27 14.58
CA VAL A 18 -3.11 6.30 13.47
C VAL A 18 -2.92 4.86 13.97
N VAL A 19 -1.91 4.60 14.79
CA VAL A 19 -1.66 3.26 15.36
C VAL A 19 -2.80 2.84 16.27
N THR A 20 -3.31 3.73 17.12
CA THR A 20 -4.47 3.45 17.99
C THR A 20 -5.71 3.13 17.16
N LEU A 21 -5.94 3.89 16.08
CA LEU A 21 -7.06 3.63 15.18
C LEU A 21 -6.89 2.26 14.48
N LEU A 22 -5.67 1.92 14.05
CA LEU A 22 -5.37 0.63 13.42
C LEU A 22 -5.58 -0.54 14.40
N PHE A 23 -5.13 -0.38 15.65
CA PHE A 23 -5.38 -1.36 16.71
C PHE A 23 -6.88 -1.59 16.92
N ILE A 24 -7.64 -0.51 17.11
CA ILE A 24 -9.10 -0.58 17.31
C ILE A 24 -9.76 -1.25 16.09
N SER A 25 -9.33 -0.88 14.88
CA SER A 25 -9.86 -1.46 13.63
C SER A 25 -9.61 -2.96 13.54
N SER A 26 -8.38 -3.41 13.86
CA SER A 26 -8.01 -4.82 13.85
C SER A 26 -8.76 -5.62 14.92
N LEU A 27 -8.91 -5.05 16.12
CA LEU A 27 -9.66 -5.66 17.19
C LEU A 27 -11.16 -5.74 16.85
N PHE A 28 -11.74 -4.66 16.32
CA PHE A 28 -13.13 -4.64 15.84
C PHE A 28 -13.36 -5.70 14.77
N PHE A 29 -12.40 -5.85 13.83
CA PHE A 29 -12.51 -6.84 12.77
C PHE A 29 -12.61 -8.26 13.31
N SER A 30 -11.98 -8.59 14.43
CA SER A 30 -12.06 -9.91 15.07
C SER A 30 -13.44 -10.26 15.64
N PHE A 31 -14.29 -9.24 15.93
CA PHE A 31 -15.62 -9.42 16.51
C PHE A 31 -16.78 -9.36 15.50
N ILE A 32 -16.47 -9.27 14.22
CA ILE A 32 -17.49 -9.17 13.17
C ILE A 32 -18.38 -10.42 13.16
N ASN A 33 -19.70 -10.19 13.15
CA ASN A 33 -20.72 -11.23 13.11
C ASN A 33 -21.83 -10.95 12.10
N SER A 34 -21.79 -9.82 11.40
CA SER A 34 -22.77 -9.48 10.36
C SER A 34 -22.12 -8.74 9.18
N VAL A 35 -22.80 -8.75 8.03
CA VAL A 35 -22.33 -8.08 6.79
C VAL A 35 -22.20 -6.56 6.98
N TYR A 36 -23.05 -5.95 7.79
CA TYR A 36 -22.96 -4.50 8.08
C TYR A 36 -21.70 -4.16 8.87
N PHE A 37 -21.39 -4.94 9.91
CA PHE A 37 -20.15 -4.77 10.66
C PHE A 37 -18.92 -5.11 9.82
N LEU A 38 -19.03 -6.04 8.86
CA LEU A 38 -17.95 -6.33 7.92
C LEU A 38 -17.64 -5.10 7.05
N ALA A 39 -18.66 -4.43 6.51
CA ALA A 39 -18.47 -3.22 5.71
C ALA A 39 -17.78 -2.10 6.52
N ILE A 40 -18.21 -1.89 7.77
CA ILE A 40 -17.58 -0.92 8.69
C ILE A 40 -16.14 -1.34 9.01
N GLY A 41 -15.90 -2.62 9.28
CA GLY A 41 -14.57 -3.15 9.59
C GLY A 41 -13.60 -2.97 8.42
N ILE A 42 -14.00 -3.29 7.19
CA ILE A 42 -13.22 -3.06 5.98
C ILE A 42 -12.90 -1.57 5.80
N PHE A 43 -13.90 -0.70 5.99
CA PHE A 43 -13.69 0.74 5.90
C PHE A 43 -12.66 1.24 6.92
N LEU A 44 -12.77 0.83 8.19
CA LEU A 44 -11.85 1.22 9.26
C LEU A 44 -10.43 0.70 9.00
N MET A 45 -10.28 -0.54 8.57
CA MET A 45 -8.99 -1.14 8.20
C MET A 45 -8.33 -0.40 7.02
N ARG A 46 -9.11 -0.10 5.98
CA ARG A 46 -8.62 0.67 4.82
C ARG A 46 -8.25 2.09 5.19
N LEU A 47 -9.06 2.74 6.02
CA LEU A 47 -8.80 4.10 6.49
C LEU A 47 -7.52 4.16 7.32
N SER A 48 -7.39 3.31 8.33
CA SER A 48 -6.27 3.34 9.28
C SER A 48 -4.97 2.83 8.67
N GLY A 49 -4.98 1.64 8.05
CA GLY A 49 -3.79 1.00 7.49
C GLY A 49 -3.36 1.62 6.17
N GLN A 50 -4.17 1.46 5.14
CA GLN A 50 -3.80 1.86 3.78
C GLN A 50 -3.89 3.37 3.55
N GLY A 51 -4.87 4.04 4.18
CA GLY A 51 -5.03 5.49 4.06
C GLY A 51 -4.06 6.27 4.93
N LEU A 52 -4.30 6.27 6.23
CA LEU A 52 -3.61 7.17 7.16
C LEU A 52 -2.16 6.77 7.45
N MET A 53 -1.87 5.47 7.60
CA MET A 53 -0.51 5.00 7.85
C MET A 53 0.42 5.29 6.67
N SER A 54 -0.01 4.95 5.45
CA SER A 54 0.74 5.23 4.23
C SER A 54 0.90 6.73 3.99
N HIS A 55 -0.14 7.53 4.28
CA HIS A 55 -0.07 8.98 4.19
C HIS A 55 0.92 9.57 5.22
N ALA A 56 0.89 9.08 6.46
CA ALA A 56 1.81 9.52 7.50
C ALA A 56 3.27 9.26 7.10
N SER A 57 3.59 8.05 6.66
CA SER A 57 4.96 7.67 6.28
C SER A 57 5.47 8.43 5.06
N THR A 58 4.68 8.54 4.00
CA THR A 58 5.09 9.25 2.77
C THR A 58 5.21 10.75 2.98
N THR A 59 4.33 11.36 3.78
CA THR A 59 4.39 12.78 4.10
C THR A 59 5.59 13.08 4.98
N THR A 60 5.85 12.29 6.01
CA THR A 60 7.01 12.43 6.88
C THR A 60 8.30 12.38 6.08
N ILE A 61 8.49 11.35 5.25
CA ILE A 61 9.68 11.24 4.42
C ILE A 61 9.82 12.42 3.45
N SER A 62 8.73 12.82 2.83
CA SER A 62 8.75 13.95 1.90
C SER A 62 9.14 15.27 2.53
N ARG A 63 8.90 15.44 3.83
CA ARG A 63 9.27 16.66 4.58
C ARG A 63 10.73 16.64 5.03
N PHE A 64 11.23 15.51 5.48
CA PHE A 64 12.53 15.46 6.14
C PHE A 64 13.69 15.03 5.23
N PHE A 65 13.41 14.41 4.09
CA PHE A 65 14.41 13.89 3.16
C PHE A 65 14.38 14.57 1.80
N GLU A 66 14.42 15.91 1.74
CA GLU A 66 14.32 16.66 0.46
C GLU A 66 15.40 16.25 -0.55
N ARG A 67 16.67 16.09 -0.14
CA ARG A 67 17.77 15.71 -1.02
C ARG A 67 17.79 14.26 -1.47
N SER A 68 17.22 13.35 -0.68
CA SER A 68 17.21 11.90 -0.93
C SER A 68 15.79 11.33 -0.95
N ARG A 69 14.81 12.15 -1.29
CA ARG A 69 13.39 11.82 -1.25
C ARG A 69 13.05 10.53 -2.01
N GLY A 70 13.61 10.37 -3.21
CA GLY A 70 13.38 9.17 -4.03
C GLY A 70 13.88 7.90 -3.34
N LYS A 71 15.12 7.91 -2.83
CA LYS A 71 15.70 6.78 -2.11
C LYS A 71 14.92 6.44 -0.84
N ALA A 72 14.53 7.45 -0.08
CA ALA A 72 13.79 7.26 1.16
C ALA A 72 12.36 6.73 0.91
N LEU A 73 11.67 7.19 -0.13
CA LEU A 73 10.38 6.63 -0.56
C LEU A 73 10.52 5.17 -1.03
N SER A 74 11.55 4.85 -1.81
CA SER A 74 11.81 3.47 -2.24
C SER A 74 12.00 2.52 -1.06
N THR A 75 12.60 3.00 0.04
CA THR A 75 12.78 2.19 1.27
C THR A 75 11.43 1.83 1.91
N ILE A 76 10.44 2.75 1.90
CA ILE A 76 9.07 2.43 2.39
C ILE A 76 8.44 1.33 1.52
N TRP A 77 8.50 1.49 0.21
CA TRP A 77 7.93 0.52 -0.71
C TRP A 77 8.61 -0.84 -0.62
N PHE A 78 9.93 -0.86 -0.40
CA PHE A 78 10.65 -2.09 -0.10
C PHE A 78 10.12 -2.79 1.15
N GLY A 79 9.83 -2.04 2.23
CA GLY A 79 9.20 -2.58 3.44
C GLY A 79 7.82 -3.20 3.17
N LEU A 80 6.97 -2.52 2.36
CA LEU A 80 5.68 -3.05 1.95
C LEU A 80 5.83 -4.37 1.17
N SER A 81 6.69 -4.39 0.16
CA SER A 81 6.92 -5.60 -0.66
C SER A 81 7.51 -6.75 0.16
N THR A 82 8.33 -6.46 1.18
CA THR A 82 8.82 -7.47 2.11
C THR A 82 7.68 -8.08 2.93
N ALA A 83 6.74 -7.25 3.39
CA ALA A 83 5.55 -7.73 4.08
C ALA A 83 4.66 -8.58 3.17
N GLU A 84 4.45 -8.17 1.93
CA GLU A 84 3.70 -8.92 0.91
C GLU A 84 4.37 -10.26 0.53
N PHE A 85 5.69 -10.34 0.65
CA PHE A 85 6.44 -11.57 0.45
C PHE A 85 6.24 -12.59 1.60
N ILE A 86 6.24 -12.13 2.84
CA ILE A 86 6.25 -12.99 4.02
C ILE A 86 4.84 -13.26 4.55
N LEU A 87 4.02 -12.21 4.72
CA LEU A 87 2.77 -12.28 5.47
C LEU A 87 1.70 -13.20 4.85
N PRO A 88 1.49 -13.30 3.53
CA PRO A 88 0.46 -14.17 2.99
C PRO A 88 0.66 -15.64 3.37
N VAL A 89 1.89 -16.13 3.28
CA VAL A 89 2.22 -17.53 3.66
C VAL A 89 2.08 -17.74 5.16
N LEU A 90 2.60 -16.81 5.96
CA LEU A 90 2.55 -16.88 7.42
C LEU A 90 1.10 -16.82 7.93
N ILE A 91 0.27 -15.93 7.41
CA ILE A 91 -1.14 -15.80 7.81
C ILE A 91 -1.93 -17.03 7.39
N THR A 92 -1.68 -17.56 6.19
CA THR A 92 -2.33 -18.81 5.74
C THR A 92 -1.99 -19.96 6.68
N TYR A 93 -0.74 -20.08 7.10
CA TYR A 93 -0.33 -21.07 8.10
C TYR A 93 -1.11 -20.92 9.42
N PHE A 94 -1.22 -19.70 9.93
CA PHE A 94 -1.98 -19.45 11.17
C PHE A 94 -3.49 -19.73 11.02
N PHE A 95 -4.07 -19.47 9.86
CA PHE A 95 -5.49 -19.78 9.60
C PHE A 95 -5.79 -21.28 9.53
N LEU A 96 -4.81 -22.13 9.29
CA LEU A 96 -4.97 -23.59 9.35
C LEU A 96 -4.96 -24.11 10.79
N ILE A 97 -4.37 -23.37 11.74
CA ILE A 97 -4.22 -23.79 13.15
C ILE A 97 -5.23 -23.09 14.04
N TYR A 98 -5.48 -21.82 13.80
CA TYR A 98 -6.31 -20.95 14.62
C TYR A 98 -7.50 -20.39 13.85
N SER A 99 -8.55 -20.01 14.60
CA SER A 99 -9.66 -19.29 13.99
C SER A 99 -9.21 -17.94 13.44
N TRP A 100 -9.86 -17.46 12.40
CA TRP A 100 -9.56 -16.13 11.85
C TRP A 100 -9.72 -15.00 12.88
N ARG A 101 -10.63 -15.16 13.85
CA ARG A 101 -10.81 -14.22 14.94
C ARG A 101 -9.58 -14.14 15.84
N THR A 102 -9.05 -15.29 16.24
CA THR A 102 -7.84 -15.38 17.07
C THR A 102 -6.64 -14.77 16.36
N VAL A 103 -6.49 -15.01 15.05
CA VAL A 103 -5.41 -14.41 14.26
C VAL A 103 -5.52 -12.89 14.23
N TRP A 104 -6.72 -12.31 14.03
CA TRP A 104 -6.92 -10.86 14.07
C TRP A 104 -6.68 -10.25 15.44
N GLN A 105 -7.02 -10.95 16.54
CA GLN A 105 -6.69 -10.54 17.90
C GLN A 105 -5.18 -10.52 18.13
N GLY A 106 -4.48 -11.55 17.66
CA GLY A 106 -3.01 -11.61 17.70
C GLY A 106 -2.37 -10.45 16.91
N ILE A 107 -2.88 -10.14 15.72
CA ILE A 107 -2.42 -8.98 14.92
C ILE A 107 -2.66 -7.67 15.71
N ALA A 108 -3.82 -7.49 16.33
CA ALA A 108 -4.12 -6.31 17.13
C ALA A 108 -3.12 -6.14 18.28
N ILE A 109 -2.82 -7.23 19.01
CA ILE A 109 -1.83 -7.21 20.09
C ILE A 109 -0.44 -6.83 19.54
N LEU A 110 -0.01 -7.40 18.43
CA LEU A 110 1.27 -7.05 17.80
C LEU A 110 1.33 -5.58 17.40
N ILE A 111 0.25 -5.02 16.86
CA ILE A 111 0.16 -3.60 16.48
C ILE A 111 0.41 -2.72 17.70
N ILE A 112 -0.28 -2.93 18.82
CA ILE A 112 -0.17 -2.05 19.98
C ILE A 112 1.15 -2.22 20.75
N LEU A 113 1.75 -3.40 20.72
CA LEU A 113 3.04 -3.64 21.38
C LEU A 113 4.22 -3.17 20.54
N PHE A 114 4.22 -3.43 19.22
CA PHE A 114 5.38 -3.25 18.38
C PHE A 114 5.43 -1.86 17.72
N LEU A 115 4.33 -1.38 17.16
CA LEU A 115 4.36 -0.12 16.41
C LEU A 115 4.67 1.13 17.27
N PRO A 116 4.12 1.30 18.48
CA PRO A 116 4.52 2.43 19.35
C PRO A 116 6.00 2.43 19.67
N PHE A 117 6.57 1.26 19.94
CA PHE A 117 8.00 1.11 20.22
C PHE A 117 8.86 1.54 19.00
N VAL A 118 8.50 1.08 17.80
CA VAL A 118 9.20 1.46 16.55
C VAL A 118 9.09 2.96 16.30
N ILE A 119 7.89 3.55 16.46
CA ILE A 119 7.66 4.99 16.25
C ILE A 119 8.50 5.81 17.22
N LEU A 120 8.50 5.48 18.51
CA LEU A 120 9.27 6.21 19.52
C LEU A 120 10.77 6.16 19.22
N ASN A 121 11.30 4.98 18.92
CA ASN A 121 12.73 4.83 18.62
C ASN A 121 13.12 5.57 17.35
N THR A 122 12.28 5.49 16.29
CA THR A 122 12.56 6.18 15.02
C THR A 122 12.54 7.70 15.18
N ILE A 123 11.53 8.26 15.85
CA ILE A 123 11.40 9.70 16.02
C ILE A 123 12.51 10.24 16.91
N LYS A 124 12.85 9.55 18.02
CA LYS A 124 13.95 9.95 18.89
C LYS A 124 15.30 9.90 18.19
N SER A 125 15.57 8.86 17.39
CA SER A 125 16.86 8.66 16.73
C SER A 125 17.14 9.72 15.64
N ILE A 126 16.09 10.28 15.03
CA ILE A 126 16.23 11.24 13.91
C ILE A 126 16.05 12.69 14.36
N ASN A 127 15.74 12.94 15.64
CA ASN A 127 15.41 14.29 16.16
C ASN A 127 14.41 15.06 15.28
N LEU A 128 13.35 14.37 14.84
CA LEU A 128 12.35 14.95 13.94
C LEU A 128 11.64 16.15 14.56
N ASP A 129 11.40 16.11 15.88
CA ASP A 129 10.74 17.22 16.59
C ASP A 129 11.57 18.52 16.57
N SER A 130 12.91 18.43 16.58
CA SER A 130 13.78 19.61 16.50
C SER A 130 13.83 20.22 15.10
N ARG A 131 13.61 19.42 14.05
CA ARG A 131 13.58 19.89 12.66
C ARG A 131 12.22 20.50 12.27
N GLU A 132 11.14 20.10 12.92
CA GLU A 132 9.82 20.76 12.78
C GLU A 132 9.83 22.19 13.32
N ALA A 133 10.69 22.48 14.32
CA ALA A 133 10.78 23.77 14.97
C ALA A 133 11.60 24.81 14.18
N ASP A 134 12.33 24.43 13.13
CA ASP A 134 13.13 25.35 12.32
C ASP A 134 12.61 25.43 10.87
N PRO A 135 11.56 26.21 10.61
CA PRO A 135 11.13 26.53 9.25
C PRO A 135 12.16 27.50 8.64
N ASN A 136 13.21 26.98 7.99
CA ASN A 136 14.19 27.80 7.29
C ASN A 136 13.50 28.60 6.15
N PRO A 137 13.33 29.93 6.30
CA PRO A 137 12.59 30.73 5.32
C PRO A 137 13.40 31.03 4.04
N LYS A 138 14.61 30.46 3.90
CA LYS A 138 15.52 30.77 2.77
C LYS A 138 15.25 29.96 1.49
N ASN A 139 14.36 28.99 1.49
CA ASN A 139 13.91 28.39 0.24
C ASN A 139 12.89 29.31 -0.43
N LYS A 140 13.37 30.26 -1.22
CA LYS A 140 12.57 31.01 -2.17
C LYS A 140 11.72 30.02 -2.96
N LYS A 141 10.45 29.90 -2.59
CA LYS A 141 9.46 29.18 -3.37
C LYS A 141 9.52 29.74 -4.79
N LEU A 142 10.12 29.00 -5.71
CA LEU A 142 9.81 29.17 -7.13
C LEU A 142 8.30 29.28 -7.20
N LYS A 143 7.76 30.34 -7.82
CA LYS A 143 6.32 30.54 -8.02
C LYS A 143 5.81 29.46 -8.98
N ILE A 144 5.74 28.23 -8.48
CA ILE A 144 5.08 27.15 -9.21
C ILE A 144 3.59 27.48 -9.18
N LYS A 145 2.99 27.62 -10.36
CA LYS A 145 1.56 27.86 -10.52
C LYS A 145 0.80 26.80 -9.70
N SER A 146 0.26 27.19 -8.54
CA SER A 146 -0.55 26.27 -7.73
C SER A 146 -1.91 26.06 -8.38
N TRP A 147 -2.16 24.87 -8.85
CA TRP A 147 -3.45 24.48 -9.39
C TRP A 147 -4.48 24.42 -8.26
N ARG A 148 -5.63 25.07 -8.43
CA ARG A 148 -6.76 24.91 -7.52
C ARG A 148 -7.50 23.62 -7.87
N ARG A 149 -8.13 22.96 -6.89
CA ARG A 149 -8.93 21.74 -7.12
C ARG A 149 -9.93 21.91 -8.26
N ARG A 150 -10.58 23.07 -8.35
CA ARG A 150 -11.56 23.39 -9.40
C ARG A 150 -10.93 23.38 -10.80
N ASP A 151 -9.69 23.83 -10.96
CA ASP A 151 -9.01 23.89 -12.25
C ASP A 151 -8.65 22.48 -12.73
N VAL A 152 -8.18 21.62 -11.79
CA VAL A 152 -7.88 20.21 -12.08
C VAL A 152 -9.15 19.44 -12.46
N LEU A 153 -10.26 19.62 -11.73
CA LEU A 153 -11.52 18.93 -12.01
C LEU A 153 -12.20 19.40 -13.31
N LYS A 154 -11.83 20.55 -13.87
CA LYS A 154 -12.33 21.02 -15.18
C LYS A 154 -11.52 20.47 -16.35
N ASP A 155 -10.32 19.95 -16.13
CA ASP A 155 -9.48 19.40 -17.19
C ASP A 155 -9.85 17.93 -17.44
N TYR A 156 -10.32 17.64 -18.66
CA TYR A 156 -10.68 16.26 -19.09
C TYR A 156 -9.51 15.30 -19.02
N ARG A 157 -8.29 15.78 -19.16
CA ARG A 157 -7.06 14.98 -19.05
C ARG A 157 -6.90 14.35 -17.68
N PHE A 158 -7.37 15.05 -16.65
CA PHE A 158 -7.39 14.52 -15.29
C PHE A 158 -8.18 13.21 -15.20
N TYR A 159 -9.35 13.16 -15.82
CA TYR A 159 -10.20 11.96 -15.78
C TYR A 159 -9.60 10.79 -16.56
N ILE A 160 -9.01 11.05 -17.74
CA ILE A 160 -8.34 10.02 -18.55
C ILE A 160 -7.17 9.41 -17.76
N VAL A 161 -6.29 10.24 -17.21
CA VAL A 161 -5.14 9.78 -16.41
C VAL A 161 -5.61 9.07 -15.15
N SER A 162 -6.61 9.60 -14.45
CA SER A 162 -7.16 8.98 -13.24
C SER A 162 -7.76 7.61 -13.51
N LEU A 163 -8.53 7.43 -14.58
CA LEU A 163 -9.08 6.13 -14.98
C LEU A 163 -7.97 5.12 -15.31
N ASN A 164 -6.95 5.56 -16.06
CA ASN A 164 -5.83 4.70 -16.38
C ASN A 164 -5.06 4.25 -15.12
N MET A 165 -4.82 5.16 -14.18
CA MET A 165 -4.16 4.85 -12.90
C MET A 165 -5.04 4.04 -11.94
N LEU A 166 -6.38 4.11 -12.08
CA LEU A 166 -7.31 3.37 -11.24
C LEU A 166 -7.39 1.88 -11.62
N ALA A 167 -7.06 1.52 -12.85
CA ALA A 167 -7.21 0.16 -13.38
C ALA A 167 -6.46 -0.88 -12.52
N MET A 168 -5.18 -0.61 -12.23
CA MET A 168 -4.36 -1.53 -11.44
C MET A 168 -4.87 -1.71 -10.00
N PRO A 169 -5.08 -0.66 -9.18
CA PRO A 169 -5.59 -0.83 -7.81
C PRO A 169 -6.97 -1.49 -7.76
N TRP A 170 -7.83 -1.20 -8.75
CA TRP A 170 -9.15 -1.81 -8.83
C TRP A 170 -9.07 -3.31 -9.07
N MET A 171 -8.34 -3.72 -10.10
CA MET A 171 -8.20 -5.13 -10.48
C MET A 171 -7.44 -5.93 -9.41
N ALA A 172 -6.31 -5.40 -8.92
CA ALA A 172 -5.53 -6.05 -7.86
C ALA A 172 -6.34 -6.22 -6.57
N THR A 173 -7.11 -5.21 -6.16
CA THR A 173 -7.99 -5.33 -4.99
C THR A 173 -9.05 -6.41 -5.21
N GLY A 174 -9.65 -6.48 -6.40
CA GLY A 174 -10.61 -7.53 -6.76
C GLY A 174 -9.98 -8.92 -6.62
N VAL A 175 -8.81 -9.12 -7.21
CA VAL A 175 -8.07 -10.39 -7.11
C VAL A 175 -7.77 -10.76 -5.66
N PHE A 176 -7.29 -9.81 -4.86
CA PHE A 176 -6.92 -10.08 -3.46
C PHE A 176 -8.13 -10.38 -2.58
N VAL A 177 -9.28 -9.76 -2.85
CA VAL A 177 -10.52 -10.05 -2.11
C VAL A 177 -11.09 -11.41 -2.51
N TYR A 178 -11.07 -11.73 -3.81
CA TYR A 178 -11.64 -12.96 -4.33
C TYR A 178 -10.64 -14.11 -4.50
N GLN A 179 -9.46 -14.01 -3.89
CA GLN A 179 -8.38 -15.00 -4.05
C GLN A 179 -8.79 -16.43 -3.70
N SER A 180 -9.59 -16.65 -2.65
CA SER A 180 -10.11 -17.97 -2.27
C SER A 180 -11.05 -18.49 -3.34
N PHE A 181 -11.99 -17.69 -3.81
CA PHE A 181 -12.90 -18.06 -4.88
C PHE A 181 -12.16 -18.42 -6.18
N ILE A 182 -11.12 -17.64 -6.53
CA ILE A 182 -10.27 -17.91 -7.71
C ILE A 182 -9.55 -19.25 -7.53
N SER A 183 -8.96 -19.49 -6.35
CA SER A 183 -8.26 -20.74 -6.03
C SER A 183 -9.19 -21.94 -6.15
N ASP A 184 -10.38 -21.86 -5.56
CA ASP A 184 -11.39 -22.93 -5.59
C ASP A 184 -11.91 -23.19 -7.02
N SER A 185 -12.20 -22.12 -7.78
CA SER A 185 -12.69 -22.24 -9.16
C SER A 185 -11.66 -22.85 -10.13
N LYS A 186 -10.37 -22.66 -9.85
CA LYS A 186 -9.24 -23.20 -10.61
C LYS A 186 -8.72 -24.52 -10.07
N MET A 187 -9.27 -25.03 -8.96
CA MET A 187 -8.83 -26.24 -8.24
C MET A 187 -7.34 -26.16 -7.82
N TRP A 188 -6.87 -24.97 -7.46
CA TRP A 188 -5.51 -24.76 -6.99
C TRP A 188 -5.37 -25.13 -5.51
N ALA A 189 -4.18 -25.61 -5.11
CA ALA A 189 -3.92 -25.91 -3.70
C ALA A 189 -3.97 -24.65 -2.83
N VAL A 190 -4.31 -24.81 -1.54
CA VAL A 190 -4.50 -23.71 -0.57
C VAL A 190 -3.29 -22.77 -0.51
N TYR A 191 -2.08 -23.28 -0.65
CA TYR A 191 -0.84 -22.50 -0.62
C TYR A 191 -0.41 -21.91 -1.96
N THR A 192 -1.11 -22.20 -3.07
CA THR A 192 -0.70 -21.76 -4.42
C THR A 192 -0.69 -20.23 -4.52
N ILE A 193 -1.80 -19.57 -4.19
CA ILE A 193 -1.87 -18.10 -4.21
C ILE A 193 -0.95 -17.47 -3.17
N PRO A 194 -0.93 -17.89 -1.88
CA PRO A 194 0.02 -17.37 -0.90
C PRO A 194 1.48 -17.45 -1.34
N LYS A 195 1.91 -18.58 -1.94
CA LYS A 195 3.26 -18.71 -2.50
C LYS A 195 3.49 -17.82 -3.73
N ALA A 196 2.49 -17.64 -4.58
CA ALA A 196 2.58 -16.79 -5.75
C ALA A 196 2.73 -15.30 -5.39
N PHE A 197 2.31 -14.89 -4.18
CA PHE A 197 2.62 -13.55 -3.64
C PHE A 197 4.12 -13.30 -3.46
N MET A 198 4.93 -14.33 -3.28
CA MET A 198 6.39 -14.17 -3.27
C MET A 198 6.90 -13.68 -4.62
N VAL A 199 6.36 -14.26 -5.72
CA VAL A 199 6.72 -13.85 -7.08
C VAL A 199 6.21 -12.42 -7.36
N TYR A 200 4.96 -12.11 -6.95
CA TYR A 200 4.42 -10.74 -7.02
C TYR A 200 5.36 -9.74 -6.35
N SER A 201 5.82 -10.00 -5.14
CA SER A 201 6.68 -9.09 -4.39
C SER A 201 8.05 -8.92 -5.05
N ILE A 202 8.66 -10.00 -5.53
CA ILE A 202 9.94 -9.94 -6.25
C ILE A 202 9.82 -9.11 -7.53
N THR A 203 8.78 -9.36 -8.33
CA THR A 203 8.56 -8.63 -9.58
C THR A 203 8.20 -7.18 -9.33
N SER A 204 7.43 -6.87 -8.27
CA SER A 204 7.10 -5.51 -7.85
C SER A 204 8.36 -4.72 -7.46
N ILE A 205 9.25 -5.32 -6.65
CA ILE A 205 10.54 -4.71 -6.28
C ILE A 205 11.40 -4.47 -7.53
N ALA A 206 11.54 -5.49 -8.39
CA ALA A 206 12.32 -5.37 -9.61
C ALA A 206 11.79 -4.26 -10.52
N THR A 207 10.47 -4.19 -10.69
CA THR A 207 9.81 -3.15 -11.48
C THR A 207 10.01 -1.76 -10.89
N LEU A 208 9.96 -1.62 -9.56
CA LEU A 208 10.23 -0.35 -8.88
C LEU A 208 11.62 0.21 -9.24
N PHE A 209 12.64 -0.64 -9.26
CA PHE A 209 13.99 -0.22 -9.68
C PHE A 209 14.07 0.09 -11.17
N VAL A 210 13.54 -0.80 -12.02
CA VAL A 210 13.58 -0.63 -13.48
C VAL A 210 12.76 0.58 -13.92
N SER A 211 11.60 0.83 -13.32
CA SER A 211 10.76 1.98 -13.66
C SER A 211 11.43 3.32 -13.39
N GLY A 212 12.27 3.41 -12.34
CA GLY A 212 13.08 4.60 -12.07
C GLY A 212 13.97 4.97 -13.27
N PHE A 213 14.72 3.98 -13.79
CA PHE A 213 15.56 4.19 -14.98
C PHE A 213 14.75 4.47 -16.25
N LEU A 214 13.59 3.82 -16.40
CA LEU A 214 12.71 4.03 -17.56
C LEU A 214 12.09 5.43 -17.57
N VAL A 215 11.67 5.93 -16.40
CA VAL A 215 11.12 7.29 -16.26
C VAL A 215 12.17 8.34 -16.61
N ASP A 216 13.41 8.16 -16.17
CA ASP A 216 14.50 9.08 -16.47
C ASP A 216 14.83 9.09 -17.98
N LYS A 217 14.75 7.92 -18.65
CA LYS A 217 15.07 7.80 -20.07
C LYS A 217 13.93 8.18 -21.02
N PHE A 218 12.69 7.77 -20.72
CA PHE A 218 11.55 7.85 -21.65
C PHE A 218 10.49 8.89 -21.26
N THR A 219 10.62 9.53 -20.11
CA THR A 219 9.62 10.41 -19.47
C THR A 219 8.35 9.67 -19.03
N GLY A 220 7.80 10.03 -17.88
CA GLY A 220 6.59 9.40 -17.31
C GLY A 220 5.36 9.48 -18.26
N ARG A 221 5.29 10.51 -19.13
CA ARG A 221 4.18 10.66 -20.08
C ARG A 221 4.09 9.53 -21.11
N LYS A 222 5.21 8.98 -21.56
CA LYS A 222 5.21 7.84 -22.49
C LYS A 222 4.91 6.53 -21.76
N LEU A 223 5.46 6.36 -20.56
CA LEU A 223 5.29 5.13 -19.79
C LEU A 223 3.84 4.91 -19.33
N ILE A 224 3.11 5.98 -19.05
CA ILE A 224 1.69 5.90 -18.65
C ILE A 224 0.80 5.17 -19.65
N LEU A 225 1.17 5.18 -20.94
CA LEU A 225 0.42 4.49 -22.00
C LEU A 225 0.57 2.96 -21.91
N TYR A 226 1.68 2.49 -21.40
CA TYR A 226 2.03 1.06 -21.38
C TYR A 226 1.91 0.43 -20.00
N MET A 227 1.69 1.23 -18.93
CA MET A 227 1.69 0.74 -17.55
C MET A 227 0.65 -0.37 -17.26
N ASN A 228 -0.48 -0.38 -17.98
CA ASN A 228 -1.53 -1.37 -17.80
C ASN A 228 -1.38 -2.61 -18.70
N LEU A 229 -0.36 -2.68 -19.59
CA LEU A 229 -0.16 -3.88 -20.43
C LEU A 229 0.14 -5.14 -19.62
N PRO A 230 1.02 -5.12 -18.59
CA PRO A 230 1.25 -6.30 -17.77
C PRO A 230 -0.03 -6.77 -17.06
N LEU A 231 -0.88 -5.82 -16.61
CA LEU A 231 -2.17 -6.13 -16.00
C LEU A 231 -3.11 -6.83 -16.98
N LEU A 232 -3.17 -6.36 -18.24
CA LEU A 232 -3.97 -7.03 -19.28
C LEU A 232 -3.51 -8.47 -19.49
N PHE A 233 -2.21 -8.69 -19.64
CA PHE A 233 -1.66 -10.05 -19.78
C PHE A 233 -1.89 -10.91 -18.54
N ALA A 234 -1.86 -10.33 -17.33
CA ALA A 234 -2.22 -11.02 -16.11
C ALA A 234 -3.67 -11.56 -16.17
N MET A 235 -4.62 -10.68 -16.53
CA MET A 235 -6.03 -11.09 -16.64
C MET A 235 -6.27 -12.14 -17.72
N LEU A 236 -5.59 -12.03 -18.87
CA LEU A 236 -5.65 -13.05 -19.92
C LEU A 236 -5.06 -14.38 -19.44
N THR A 237 -3.95 -14.36 -18.71
CA THR A 237 -3.37 -15.57 -18.11
C THR A 237 -4.33 -16.22 -17.14
N LEU A 238 -4.97 -15.45 -16.27
CA LEU A 238 -5.97 -15.99 -15.34
C LEU A 238 -7.19 -16.57 -16.08
N TYR A 239 -7.62 -15.97 -17.18
CA TYR A 239 -8.78 -16.42 -17.93
C TYR A 239 -8.52 -17.74 -18.68
N TYR A 240 -7.42 -17.83 -19.43
CA TYR A 240 -7.18 -18.95 -20.34
C TYR A 240 -6.53 -20.18 -19.69
N PHE A 241 -5.77 -19.99 -18.60
CA PHE A 241 -4.97 -21.09 -18.05
C PHE A 241 -5.46 -21.50 -16.65
N ASN A 242 -5.56 -22.83 -16.43
CA ASN A 242 -6.02 -23.38 -15.15
C ASN A 242 -4.91 -24.05 -14.33
N HIS A 243 -3.78 -24.40 -14.95
CA HIS A 243 -2.69 -25.08 -14.23
C HIS A 243 -2.06 -24.15 -13.19
N GLU A 244 -1.70 -24.68 -12.02
CA GLU A 244 -1.20 -23.92 -10.86
C GLU A 244 0.01 -23.03 -11.15
N ILE A 245 0.90 -23.40 -12.08
CA ILE A 245 2.05 -22.60 -12.47
C ILE A 245 1.65 -21.21 -12.95
N PHE A 246 0.47 -21.09 -13.56
CA PHE A 246 -0.01 -19.81 -14.07
C PHE A 246 -0.50 -18.86 -12.96
N ALA A 247 -0.73 -19.32 -11.73
CA ALA A 247 -0.93 -18.46 -10.58
C ALA A 247 0.31 -17.60 -10.32
N TYR A 248 1.51 -18.16 -10.43
CA TYR A 248 2.77 -17.47 -10.28
C TYR A 248 3.02 -16.46 -11.40
N VAL A 249 2.74 -16.84 -12.65
CA VAL A 249 2.83 -15.95 -13.82
C VAL A 249 1.84 -14.78 -13.68
N PHE A 250 0.61 -15.08 -13.32
CA PHE A 250 -0.47 -14.12 -13.12
C PHE A 250 -0.13 -13.08 -12.04
N LEU A 251 0.24 -13.53 -10.83
CA LEU A 251 0.63 -12.62 -9.75
C LEU A 251 1.96 -11.91 -10.03
N GLY A 252 2.89 -12.57 -10.71
CA GLY A 252 4.11 -11.92 -11.19
C GLY A 252 3.84 -10.75 -12.14
N LEU A 253 2.92 -10.91 -13.09
CA LEU A 253 2.51 -9.84 -14.01
C LEU A 253 1.76 -8.71 -13.29
N ILE A 254 0.95 -9.01 -12.28
CA ILE A 254 0.35 -7.98 -11.42
C ILE A 254 1.45 -7.20 -10.68
N GLY A 255 2.49 -7.88 -10.17
CA GLY A 255 3.65 -7.25 -9.55
C GLY A 255 4.41 -6.32 -10.50
N VAL A 256 4.51 -6.68 -11.79
CA VAL A 256 5.09 -5.79 -12.82
C VAL A 256 4.21 -4.57 -13.09
N SER A 257 2.90 -4.67 -12.90
CA SER A 257 1.98 -3.54 -13.09
C SER A 257 1.89 -2.60 -11.87
N ASN A 258 2.40 -3.03 -10.72
CA ASN A 258 2.38 -2.28 -9.47
C ASN A 258 3.50 -1.23 -9.43
#